data_6a82e1a07962678c7afd5b781a5fb729
#
_entry.id   6a82e1a07962678c7afd5b781a5fb729
#
_cell.length_a   1.000
_cell.length_b   1.000
_cell.length_c   1.000
_cell.angle_alpha   90.00
_cell.angle_beta   90.00
_cell.angle_gamma   90.00
#
_symmetry.space_group_name_H-M   'P 1'
#
loop_
_entity.id
_entity.type
_entity.pdbx_description
1 polymer ?
#
loop_
_entity_poly.entity_id
_entity_poly.type
_entity_poly.pdbx_seq_one_letter_code
_entity_poly.pdbx_strand_id
1 'polypeptide(L)'
;SYPFESMDPFLRLLKESASDPAVVSIKITIYRLAKRAKLVDYLCQAAENGKDVTVLIELRARFDEQNNIDWSERLEDAGCTVIYGFEDYKVHSKICLITRRERGEIRFLTQVGTGNYNEKTAAMYTDLSLMTASQDIGADANEFFKNMAIGNLEGHYRHLLVAPVSLKQRVMEEIDREIAKGPEGRILIKINSLTDLDLIEKLKQASCADVQVQMIVRGICCLLPGIPGQIGRASCRERV
;
A
#
# COMPACT_ATOMS: atom_id res chain seq x y z
N SER A 1 -1.67 -13.80 2.48
CA SER A 1 -1.96 -12.93 3.66
C SER A 1 -0.93 -13.15 4.75
N TYR A 2 -0.37 -12.06 5.31
CA TYR A 2 0.54 -12.10 6.44
C TYR A 2 -0.25 -12.16 7.76
N PRO A 3 0.27 -12.73 8.84
CA PRO A 3 1.52 -13.49 8.98
C PRO A 3 1.39 -14.98 8.62
N PHE A 4 0.24 -15.40 8.09
CA PHE A 4 -0.06 -16.81 7.81
C PHE A 4 0.75 -17.37 6.64
N GLU A 5 1.19 -16.49 5.76
CA GLU A 5 2.09 -16.77 4.65
C GLU A 5 3.31 -15.84 4.73
N SER A 6 4.45 -16.29 4.24
CA SER A 6 5.68 -15.50 4.27
C SER A 6 5.72 -14.45 3.15
N MET A 7 6.63 -13.47 3.29
CA MET A 7 6.95 -12.52 2.22
C MET A 7 7.83 -13.13 1.12
N ASP A 8 8.33 -14.35 1.29
CA ASP A 8 9.27 -14.99 0.37
C ASP A 8 8.78 -15.05 -1.09
N PRO A 9 7.49 -15.27 -1.41
CA PRO A 9 7.04 -15.22 -2.80
C PRO A 9 7.32 -13.89 -3.49
N PHE A 10 7.12 -12.76 -2.79
CA PHE A 10 7.42 -11.44 -3.31
C PHE A 10 8.93 -11.19 -3.43
N LEU A 11 9.70 -11.57 -2.41
CA LEU A 11 11.16 -11.45 -2.44
C LEU A 11 11.77 -12.31 -3.56
N ARG A 12 11.24 -13.50 -3.79
CA ARG A 12 11.66 -14.37 -4.90
C ARG A 12 11.33 -13.73 -6.25
N LEU A 13 10.13 -13.17 -6.42
CA LEU A 13 9.75 -12.43 -7.64
C LEU A 13 10.75 -11.31 -7.93
N LEU A 14 11.15 -10.52 -6.94
CA LEU A 14 12.16 -9.46 -7.11
C LEU A 14 13.54 -10.02 -7.47
N LYS A 15 13.97 -11.08 -6.79
CA LYS A 15 15.26 -11.75 -7.06
C LYS A 15 15.33 -12.29 -8.49
N GLU A 16 14.29 -12.98 -8.94
CA GLU A 16 14.20 -13.51 -10.30
C GLU A 16 14.16 -12.35 -11.32
N SER A 17 13.39 -11.30 -11.03
CA SER A 17 13.30 -10.11 -11.89
C SER A 17 14.63 -9.36 -12.02
N ALA A 18 15.46 -9.37 -11.01
CA ALA A 18 16.77 -8.72 -11.04
C ALA A 18 17.70 -9.34 -12.12
N SER A 19 17.55 -10.63 -12.40
CA SER A 19 18.40 -11.36 -13.36
C SER A 19 17.70 -11.69 -14.69
N ASP A 20 16.37 -11.55 -14.77
CA ASP A 20 15.60 -11.89 -15.96
C ASP A 20 15.84 -10.87 -17.10
N PRO A 21 16.36 -11.29 -18.26
CA PRO A 21 16.62 -10.37 -19.37
C PRO A 21 15.34 -9.75 -19.97
N ALA A 22 14.18 -10.36 -19.78
CA ALA A 22 12.89 -9.80 -20.20
C ALA A 22 12.45 -8.62 -19.36
N VAL A 23 12.91 -8.50 -18.11
CA VAL A 23 12.58 -7.38 -17.22
C VAL A 23 13.38 -6.14 -17.64
N VAL A 24 12.66 -5.04 -17.90
CA VAL A 24 13.24 -3.77 -18.33
C VAL A 24 13.25 -2.72 -17.22
N SER A 25 12.25 -2.76 -16.30
CA SER A 25 12.23 -1.85 -15.18
C SER A 25 11.57 -2.44 -13.94
N ILE A 26 11.97 -1.93 -12.76
CA ILE A 26 11.36 -2.20 -11.46
C ILE A 26 11.12 -0.87 -10.77
N LYS A 27 9.86 -0.59 -10.40
CA LYS A 27 9.48 0.63 -9.66
C LYS A 27 8.81 0.24 -8.36
N ILE A 28 9.21 0.85 -7.25
CA ILE A 28 8.72 0.46 -5.92
C ILE A 28 8.62 1.66 -4.97
N THR A 29 7.63 1.62 -4.07
CA THR A 29 7.54 2.57 -2.95
C THR A 29 8.12 1.95 -1.69
N ILE A 30 8.84 2.71 -0.89
CA ILE A 30 9.44 2.26 0.37
C ILE A 30 9.07 3.24 1.49
N TYR A 31 8.42 2.72 2.53
CA TYR A 31 8.14 3.47 3.75
C TYR A 31 9.05 3.05 4.90
N ARG A 32 9.17 1.74 5.17
CA ARG A 32 10.03 1.16 6.22
C ARG A 32 10.65 -0.13 5.75
N LEU A 33 11.94 -0.27 6.01
CA LEU A 33 12.70 -1.47 5.73
C LEU A 33 13.30 -2.06 7.00
N ALA A 34 13.60 -3.34 6.98
CA ALA A 34 14.44 -3.97 8.00
C ALA A 34 15.89 -3.46 7.87
N LYS A 35 16.66 -3.47 8.98
CA LYS A 35 18.11 -3.10 8.97
C LYS A 35 18.95 -3.95 8.00
N ARG A 36 18.50 -5.14 7.66
CA ARG A 36 19.07 -6.02 6.62
C ARG A 36 17.92 -6.45 5.71
N ALA A 37 17.65 -5.65 4.69
CA ALA A 37 16.54 -5.86 3.77
C ALA A 37 17.03 -6.51 2.48
N LYS A 38 16.77 -7.80 2.29
CA LYS A 38 17.05 -8.52 1.02
C LYS A 38 16.46 -7.82 -0.19
N LEU A 39 15.33 -7.14 -0.01
CA LEU A 39 14.68 -6.33 -1.04
C LEU A 39 15.66 -5.32 -1.66
N VAL A 40 16.43 -4.60 -0.82
CA VAL A 40 17.41 -3.62 -1.32
C VAL A 40 18.52 -4.30 -2.11
N ASP A 41 19.02 -5.46 -1.62
CA ASP A 41 20.03 -6.22 -2.35
C ASP A 41 19.56 -6.58 -3.76
N TYR A 42 18.30 -6.99 -3.91
CA TYR A 42 17.72 -7.35 -5.21
C TYR A 42 17.48 -6.14 -6.12
N LEU A 43 17.12 -4.97 -5.57
CA LEU A 43 16.99 -3.73 -6.33
C LEU A 43 18.35 -3.24 -6.83
N CYS A 44 19.39 -3.25 -5.97
CA CYS A 44 20.76 -2.93 -6.38
C CYS A 44 21.23 -3.87 -7.48
N GLN A 45 21.06 -5.19 -7.30
CA GLN A 45 21.43 -6.17 -8.32
C GLN A 45 20.68 -5.95 -9.65
N ALA A 46 19.41 -5.53 -9.60
CA ALA A 46 18.65 -5.22 -10.81
C ALA A 46 19.24 -4.01 -11.56
N ALA A 47 19.59 -2.94 -10.85
CA ALA A 47 20.24 -1.76 -11.44
C ALA A 47 21.63 -2.09 -12.01
N GLU A 48 22.45 -2.82 -11.26
CA GLU A 48 23.76 -3.31 -11.71
C GLU A 48 23.64 -4.21 -12.97
N ASN A 49 22.55 -4.93 -13.13
CA ASN A 49 22.22 -5.72 -14.34
C ASN A 49 21.59 -4.87 -15.46
N GLY A 50 21.63 -3.54 -15.38
CA GLY A 50 21.21 -2.60 -16.41
C GLY A 50 19.70 -2.39 -16.51
N LYS A 51 18.92 -2.71 -15.48
CA LYS A 51 17.49 -2.43 -15.45
C LYS A 51 17.22 -1.02 -14.92
N ASP A 52 16.17 -0.37 -15.43
CA ASP A 52 15.68 0.89 -14.89
C ASP A 52 14.99 0.63 -13.53
N VAL A 53 15.65 0.99 -12.43
CA VAL A 53 15.13 0.81 -11.08
C VAL A 53 14.79 2.16 -10.48
N THR A 54 13.51 2.38 -10.17
CA THR A 54 13.02 3.61 -9.54
C THR A 54 12.46 3.30 -8.15
N VAL A 55 12.96 3.98 -7.13
CA VAL A 55 12.54 3.80 -5.74
C VAL A 55 11.98 5.11 -5.20
N LEU A 56 10.70 5.13 -4.85
CA LEU A 56 10.08 6.24 -4.15
C LEU A 56 10.15 5.97 -2.64
N ILE A 57 10.97 6.72 -1.92
CA ILE A 57 11.26 6.48 -0.51
C ILE A 57 10.75 7.60 0.41
N GLU A 58 10.18 7.22 1.57
CA GLU A 58 9.80 8.14 2.63
C GLU A 58 10.96 8.33 3.61
N LEU A 59 11.60 9.50 3.60
CA LEU A 59 12.68 9.79 4.53
C LEU A 59 12.20 10.07 5.96
N ARG A 60 11.00 10.64 6.12
CA ARG A 60 10.41 11.01 7.42
C ARG A 60 9.60 9.85 8.04
N ALA A 61 10.05 8.60 7.82
CA ALA A 61 9.46 7.42 8.45
C ALA A 61 9.85 7.40 9.92
N ARG A 62 8.89 7.71 10.82
CA ARG A 62 9.10 7.85 12.26
C ARG A 62 9.90 6.68 12.85
N PHE A 63 11.03 6.97 13.51
CA PHE A 63 12.01 6.04 14.10
C PHE A 63 12.88 5.25 13.10
N ASP A 64 12.75 5.48 11.79
CA ASP A 64 13.52 4.79 10.76
C ASP A 64 14.22 5.76 9.80
N GLU A 65 14.31 7.06 10.16
CA GLU A 65 14.84 8.11 9.30
C GLU A 65 16.28 7.80 8.86
N GLN A 66 17.19 7.51 9.82
CA GLN A 66 18.57 7.21 9.49
C GLN A 66 18.72 5.95 8.64
N ASN A 67 17.96 4.91 8.96
CA ASN A 67 17.97 3.68 8.19
C ASN A 67 17.50 3.88 6.73
N ASN A 68 16.51 4.76 6.52
CA ASN A 68 16.04 5.05 5.17
C ASN A 68 17.03 5.94 4.39
N ILE A 69 17.77 6.83 5.08
CA ILE A 69 18.88 7.59 4.46
C ILE A 69 19.99 6.63 4.01
N ASP A 70 20.48 5.77 4.89
CA ASP A 70 21.54 4.80 4.57
C ASP A 70 21.15 3.91 3.37
N TRP A 71 19.87 3.51 3.30
CA TRP A 71 19.35 2.72 2.18
C TRP A 71 19.23 3.53 0.88
N SER A 72 18.85 4.81 0.96
CA SER A 72 18.77 5.67 -0.23
C SER A 72 20.15 5.88 -0.87
N GLU A 73 21.16 6.16 -0.06
CA GLU A 73 22.54 6.29 -0.54
C GLU A 73 23.02 5.00 -1.24
N ARG A 74 22.79 3.84 -0.62
CA ARG A 74 23.16 2.56 -1.22
C ARG A 74 22.45 2.26 -2.54
N LEU A 75 21.18 2.64 -2.66
CA LEU A 75 20.40 2.47 -3.90
C LEU A 75 20.93 3.40 -5.00
N GLU A 76 21.25 4.65 -4.67
CA GLU A 76 21.84 5.62 -5.61
C GLU A 76 23.22 5.15 -6.09
N ASP A 77 24.07 4.67 -5.19
CA ASP A 77 25.40 4.12 -5.51
C ASP A 77 25.31 2.92 -6.47
N ALA A 78 24.26 2.10 -6.36
CA ALA A 78 24.01 0.99 -7.28
C ALA A 78 23.39 1.40 -8.64
N GLY A 79 23.09 2.70 -8.83
CA GLY A 79 22.50 3.25 -10.05
C GLY A 79 20.98 3.25 -10.09
N CYS A 80 20.30 3.08 -8.96
CA CYS A 80 18.85 3.28 -8.88
C CYS A 80 18.50 4.78 -8.93
N THR A 81 17.38 5.11 -9.55
CA THR A 81 16.76 6.44 -9.42
C THR A 81 15.97 6.49 -8.12
N VAL A 82 16.40 7.32 -7.17
CA VAL A 82 15.69 7.53 -5.92
C VAL A 82 14.87 8.81 -5.99
N ILE A 83 13.57 8.70 -5.69
CA ILE A 83 12.65 9.82 -5.57
C ILE A 83 12.32 9.96 -4.09
N TYR A 84 12.62 11.10 -3.52
CA TYR A 84 12.26 11.42 -2.15
C TYR A 84 10.81 11.89 -2.09
N GLY A 85 10.14 11.59 -0.97
CA GLY A 85 8.73 11.87 -0.78
C GLY A 85 8.37 13.36 -0.83
N PHE A 86 7.12 13.67 -0.56
CA PHE A 86 6.55 15.01 -0.70
C PHE A 86 6.56 15.76 0.64
N GLU A 87 6.54 17.10 0.59
CA GLU A 87 6.60 17.95 1.78
C GLU A 87 5.36 17.75 2.67
N ASP A 88 4.16 17.78 2.09
CA ASP A 88 2.88 17.75 2.81
C ASP A 88 2.28 16.35 2.94
N TYR A 89 2.78 15.36 2.21
CA TYR A 89 2.23 14.01 2.16
C TYR A 89 3.31 12.96 2.40
N LYS A 90 2.95 11.92 3.16
CA LYS A 90 3.83 10.77 3.36
C LYS A 90 3.64 9.74 2.26
N VAL A 91 4.74 9.19 1.79
CA VAL A 91 4.72 8.02 0.92
C VAL A 91 4.40 6.79 1.76
N HIS A 92 3.11 6.49 1.90
CA HIS A 92 2.65 5.35 2.71
C HIS A 92 2.10 4.18 1.87
N SER A 93 2.04 4.31 0.56
CA SER A 93 1.67 3.23 -0.36
C SER A 93 2.67 2.07 -0.32
N LYS A 94 2.21 0.86 -0.62
CA LYS A 94 3.03 -0.34 -0.80
C LYS A 94 2.69 -0.91 -2.15
N ILE A 95 3.42 -0.47 -3.15
CA ILE A 95 3.24 -0.87 -4.54
C ILE A 95 4.60 -1.13 -5.20
N CYS A 96 4.68 -2.22 -5.93
CA CYS A 96 5.81 -2.56 -6.78
C CYS A 96 5.32 -2.90 -8.17
N LEU A 97 5.92 -2.30 -9.18
CA LEU A 97 5.66 -2.55 -10.59
C LEU A 97 6.91 -3.11 -11.26
N ILE A 98 6.80 -4.27 -11.86
CA ILE A 98 7.82 -4.88 -12.69
C ILE A 98 7.33 -4.84 -14.13
N THR A 99 8.12 -4.19 -15.01
CA THR A 99 7.82 -4.10 -16.45
C THR A 99 8.69 -5.07 -17.21
N ARG A 100 8.07 -5.88 -18.05
CA ARG A 100 8.73 -6.89 -18.88
C ARG A 100 8.48 -6.58 -20.35
N ARG A 101 9.43 -6.97 -21.19
CA ARG A 101 9.25 -6.98 -22.65
C ARG A 101 9.25 -8.43 -23.12
N GLU A 102 8.10 -8.90 -23.58
CA GLU A 102 7.91 -10.26 -24.06
C GLU A 102 7.41 -10.22 -25.50
N ARG A 103 8.14 -10.82 -26.43
CA ARG A 103 7.79 -10.86 -27.85
C ARG A 103 7.48 -9.49 -28.48
N GLY A 104 8.17 -8.44 -28.00
CA GLY A 104 7.97 -7.06 -28.46
C GLY A 104 6.87 -6.29 -27.72
N GLU A 105 6.07 -6.95 -26.89
CA GLU A 105 5.00 -6.33 -26.09
C GLU A 105 5.47 -6.02 -24.67
N ILE A 106 4.91 -4.97 -24.09
CA ILE A 106 5.10 -4.63 -22.66
C ILE A 106 4.09 -5.41 -21.84
N ARG A 107 4.59 -6.04 -20.77
CA ARG A 107 3.81 -6.78 -19.78
C ARG A 107 4.13 -6.28 -18.39
N PHE A 108 3.11 -6.21 -17.55
CA PHE A 108 3.23 -5.76 -16.19
C PHE A 108 3.00 -6.90 -15.20
N LEU A 109 3.81 -6.90 -14.13
CA LEU A 109 3.55 -7.63 -12.90
C LEU A 109 3.50 -6.60 -11.78
N THR A 110 2.38 -6.56 -11.07
CA THR A 110 2.15 -5.56 -10.03
C THR A 110 1.94 -6.24 -8.69
N GLN A 111 2.60 -5.76 -7.65
CA GLN A 111 2.28 -6.11 -6.27
C GLN A 111 1.72 -4.87 -5.57
N VAL A 112 0.60 -5.04 -4.86
CA VAL A 112 -0.01 -4.01 -4.00
C VAL A 112 -0.27 -4.62 -2.64
N GLY A 113 0.08 -3.92 -1.58
CA GLY A 113 -0.07 -4.44 -0.22
C GLY A 113 -0.53 -3.41 0.81
N THR A 114 -1.01 -3.89 1.94
CA THR A 114 -1.35 -3.08 3.11
C THR A 114 -0.18 -2.95 4.08
N GLY A 115 0.71 -3.95 4.11
CA GLY A 115 1.87 -4.04 5.00
C GLY A 115 3.17 -3.52 4.38
N ASN A 116 4.08 -3.01 5.22
CA ASN A 116 5.39 -2.57 4.79
C ASN A 116 6.25 -3.73 4.26
N TYR A 117 7.21 -3.43 3.39
CA TYR A 117 8.22 -4.39 2.90
C TYR A 117 9.26 -4.69 4.00
N ASN A 118 8.80 -5.25 5.10
CA ASN A 118 9.62 -5.57 6.26
C ASN A 118 9.24 -6.96 6.78
N GLU A 119 10.15 -7.93 6.62
CA GLU A 119 9.94 -9.34 6.96
C GLU A 119 9.55 -9.54 8.43
N LYS A 120 10.09 -8.73 9.35
CA LYS A 120 9.77 -8.82 10.78
C LYS A 120 8.35 -8.36 11.08
N THR A 121 7.92 -7.24 10.49
CA THR A 121 6.56 -6.75 10.69
C THR A 121 5.53 -7.61 9.96
N ALA A 122 5.87 -8.19 8.82
CA ALA A 122 5.02 -9.15 8.11
C ALA A 122 4.75 -10.43 8.93
N ALA A 123 5.67 -10.82 9.82
CA ALA A 123 5.48 -11.94 10.72
C ALA A 123 4.58 -11.63 11.95
N MET A 124 4.25 -10.35 12.18
CA MET A 124 3.49 -9.91 13.36
C MET A 124 2.12 -9.33 13.04
N TYR A 125 1.99 -8.64 11.91
CA TYR A 125 0.76 -7.93 11.55
C TYR A 125 -0.05 -8.69 10.51
N THR A 126 -1.38 -8.59 10.63
CA THR A 126 -2.29 -9.12 9.61
C THR A 126 -2.38 -8.12 8.47
N ASP A 127 -1.77 -8.45 7.35
CA ASP A 127 -1.75 -7.65 6.14
C ASP A 127 -2.09 -8.48 4.90
N LEU A 128 -2.51 -7.80 3.84
CA LEU A 128 -2.78 -8.41 2.54
C LEU A 128 -1.70 -7.98 1.55
N SER A 129 -1.34 -8.89 0.65
CA SER A 129 -0.44 -8.63 -0.47
C SER A 129 -1.03 -9.30 -1.72
N LEU A 130 -1.39 -8.49 -2.71
CA LEU A 130 -1.85 -8.93 -4.00
C LEU A 130 -0.69 -8.88 -4.99
N MET A 131 -0.36 -10.00 -5.62
CA MET A 131 0.52 -10.05 -6.79
C MET A 131 -0.32 -10.42 -8.01
N THR A 132 -0.27 -9.62 -9.06
CA THR A 132 -1.14 -9.79 -10.24
C THR A 132 -0.40 -9.47 -11.54
N ALA A 133 -0.79 -10.17 -12.61
CA ALA A 133 -0.38 -9.90 -13.99
C ALA A 133 -1.47 -9.12 -14.77
N SER A 134 -2.47 -8.55 -14.08
CA SER A 134 -3.47 -7.69 -14.73
C SER A 134 -2.80 -6.50 -15.39
N GLN A 135 -2.97 -6.38 -16.72
CA GLN A 135 -2.39 -5.28 -17.48
C GLN A 135 -3.04 -3.94 -17.15
N ASP A 136 -4.30 -3.94 -16.78
CA ASP A 136 -5.06 -2.74 -16.40
C ASP A 136 -4.55 -2.18 -15.07
N ILE A 137 -4.33 -3.03 -14.06
CA ILE A 137 -3.73 -2.62 -12.77
C ILE A 137 -2.28 -2.18 -13.00
N GLY A 138 -1.55 -2.87 -13.88
CA GLY A 138 -0.19 -2.50 -14.25
C GLY A 138 -0.11 -1.14 -14.95
N ALA A 139 -1.06 -0.82 -15.82
CA ALA A 139 -1.15 0.48 -16.48
C ALA A 139 -1.38 1.60 -15.46
N ASP A 140 -2.30 1.43 -14.52
CA ASP A 140 -2.54 2.37 -13.43
C ASP A 140 -1.29 2.53 -12.54
N ALA A 141 -0.61 1.43 -12.21
CA ALA A 141 0.63 1.47 -11.43
C ALA A 141 1.74 2.21 -12.17
N ASN A 142 1.87 2.03 -13.49
CA ASN A 142 2.82 2.77 -14.29
C ASN A 142 2.51 4.26 -14.33
N GLU A 143 1.24 4.63 -14.47
CA GLU A 143 0.80 6.02 -14.42
C GLU A 143 1.01 6.63 -13.03
N PHE A 144 0.77 5.86 -11.96
CA PHE A 144 1.08 6.28 -10.60
C PHE A 144 2.56 6.66 -10.45
N PHE A 145 3.49 5.82 -10.87
CA PHE A 145 4.92 6.14 -10.76
C PHE A 145 5.34 7.30 -11.63
N LYS A 146 4.74 7.52 -12.81
CA LYS A 146 4.99 8.71 -13.64
C LYS A 146 4.54 9.98 -12.92
N ASN A 147 3.33 9.95 -12.35
CA ASN A 147 2.79 11.08 -11.61
C ASN A 147 3.65 11.41 -10.38
N MET A 148 4.09 10.39 -9.64
CA MET A 148 4.98 10.58 -8.49
C MET A 148 6.33 11.19 -8.89
N ALA A 149 6.88 10.81 -10.04
CA ALA A 149 8.17 11.33 -10.53
C ALA A 149 8.12 12.84 -10.84
N ILE A 150 6.95 13.37 -11.18
CA ILE A 150 6.75 14.80 -11.46
C ILE A 150 6.02 15.56 -10.35
N GLY A 151 5.80 14.92 -9.19
CA GLY A 151 5.11 15.53 -8.06
C GLY A 151 3.61 15.73 -8.25
N ASN A 152 2.98 15.06 -9.22
CA ASN A 152 1.55 15.16 -9.47
C ASN A 152 0.77 14.23 -8.53
N LEU A 153 0.15 14.79 -7.49
CA LEU A 153 -0.69 14.05 -6.54
C LEU A 153 -2.16 13.92 -6.96
N GLU A 154 -2.55 14.58 -8.05
CA GLU A 154 -3.93 14.63 -8.55
C GLU A 154 -4.21 13.61 -9.68
N GLY A 155 -3.38 12.59 -9.81
CA GLY A 155 -3.52 11.54 -10.81
C GLY A 155 -4.83 10.76 -10.66
N HIS A 156 -5.47 10.42 -11.79
CA HIS A 156 -6.68 9.61 -11.84
C HIS A 156 -6.37 8.20 -12.36
N TYR A 157 -6.95 7.19 -11.69
CA TYR A 157 -6.71 5.78 -11.97
C TYR A 157 -8.04 5.04 -12.08
N ARG A 158 -8.11 3.99 -12.90
CA ARG A 158 -9.35 3.23 -13.11
C ARG A 158 -9.54 2.12 -12.08
N HIS A 159 -8.45 1.46 -11.70
CA HIS A 159 -8.45 0.26 -10.87
C HIS A 159 -7.78 0.48 -9.51
N LEU A 160 -6.86 1.45 -9.42
CA LEU A 160 -6.22 1.82 -8.16
C LEU A 160 -6.94 3.01 -7.52
N LEU A 161 -7.10 2.92 -6.21
CA LEU A 161 -7.59 4.02 -5.38
C LEU A 161 -6.41 4.66 -4.66
N VAL A 162 -6.16 5.92 -4.92
CA VAL A 162 -4.99 6.64 -4.39
C VAL A 162 -5.44 7.83 -3.55
N ALA A 163 -4.92 7.92 -2.33
CA ALA A 163 -5.08 9.11 -1.50
C ALA A 163 -4.10 10.20 -1.99
N PRO A 164 -4.49 11.50 -1.91
CA PRO A 164 -5.72 12.03 -1.29
C PRO A 164 -6.96 12.06 -2.21
N VAL A 165 -6.83 11.79 -3.50
CA VAL A 165 -7.86 12.13 -4.50
C VAL A 165 -9.05 11.17 -4.47
N SER A 166 -8.83 9.86 -4.68
CA SER A 166 -9.94 8.94 -4.96
C SER A 166 -10.29 7.98 -3.82
N LEU A 167 -9.34 7.68 -2.92
CA LEU A 167 -9.53 6.63 -1.92
C LEU A 167 -10.68 6.93 -0.95
N LYS A 168 -10.70 8.11 -0.34
CA LYS A 168 -11.73 8.48 0.65
C LYS A 168 -13.11 8.51 0.01
N GLN A 169 -13.25 9.17 -1.13
CA GLN A 169 -14.52 9.27 -1.84
C GLN A 169 -15.07 7.88 -2.15
N ARG A 170 -14.24 6.99 -2.69
CA ARG A 170 -14.68 5.65 -3.06
C ARG A 170 -15.09 4.81 -1.84
N VAL A 171 -14.37 4.91 -0.73
CA VAL A 171 -14.76 4.25 0.53
C VAL A 171 -16.11 4.75 1.01
N MET A 172 -16.37 6.06 0.94
CA MET A 172 -17.66 6.64 1.29
C MET A 172 -18.81 6.11 0.40
N GLU A 173 -18.57 6.02 -0.91
CA GLU A 173 -19.55 5.47 -1.87
C GLU A 173 -19.85 3.98 -1.60
N GLU A 174 -18.84 3.18 -1.26
CA GLU A 174 -19.05 1.77 -0.89
C GLU A 174 -19.86 1.63 0.40
N ILE A 175 -19.63 2.49 1.39
CA ILE A 175 -20.47 2.53 2.60
C ILE A 175 -21.91 2.91 2.25
N ASP A 176 -22.14 3.88 1.35
CA ASP A 176 -23.49 4.23 0.91
C ASP A 176 -24.20 3.06 0.22
N ARG A 177 -23.48 2.25 -0.55
CA ARG A 177 -24.03 1.02 -1.14
C ARG A 177 -24.46 0.01 -0.09
N GLU A 178 -23.69 -0.12 1.00
CA GLU A 178 -24.09 -1.00 2.11
C GLU A 178 -25.26 -0.41 2.90
N ILE A 179 -25.32 0.91 3.10
CA ILE A 179 -26.45 1.60 3.74
C ILE A 179 -27.76 1.33 2.96
N ALA A 180 -27.70 1.37 1.63
CA ALA A 180 -28.87 1.10 0.79
C ALA A 180 -29.43 -0.33 0.92
N LYS A 181 -28.65 -1.29 1.45
CA LYS A 181 -29.09 -2.66 1.73
C LYS A 181 -29.78 -2.81 3.10
N GLY A 182 -29.68 -1.80 3.96
CA GLY A 182 -30.22 -1.86 5.31
C GLY A 182 -29.68 -3.04 6.15
N PRO A 183 -30.53 -3.86 6.77
CA PRO A 183 -30.10 -4.98 7.62
C PRO A 183 -29.31 -6.08 6.89
N GLU A 184 -29.35 -6.13 5.59
CA GLU A 184 -28.55 -7.06 4.77
C GLU A 184 -27.13 -6.53 4.49
N GLY A 185 -26.91 -5.23 4.70
CA GLY A 185 -25.62 -4.58 4.50
C GLY A 185 -24.57 -5.05 5.52
N ARG A 186 -23.32 -5.17 5.08
CA ARG A 186 -22.20 -5.59 5.91
C ARG A 186 -20.97 -4.76 5.63
N ILE A 187 -20.38 -4.20 6.68
CA ILE A 187 -19.13 -3.45 6.62
C ILE A 187 -18.13 -4.10 7.58
N LEU A 188 -17.00 -4.54 7.02
CA LEU A 188 -15.90 -5.09 7.79
C LEU A 188 -14.64 -4.25 7.55
N ILE A 189 -14.13 -3.62 8.61
CA ILE A 189 -12.98 -2.72 8.54
C ILE A 189 -11.88 -3.21 9.47
N LYS A 190 -10.66 -3.34 8.93
CA LYS A 190 -9.43 -3.38 9.73
C LYS A 190 -8.58 -2.17 9.36
N ILE A 191 -8.29 -1.32 10.35
CA ILE A 191 -7.59 -0.06 10.15
C ILE A 191 -6.65 0.25 11.32
N ASN A 192 -5.55 0.96 11.03
CA ASN A 192 -4.63 1.36 12.09
C ASN A 192 -5.24 2.40 13.03
N SER A 193 -5.85 3.46 12.47
CA SER A 193 -6.48 4.54 13.23
C SER A 193 -7.72 5.04 12.51
N LEU A 194 -8.74 5.44 13.25
CA LEU A 194 -9.98 6.00 12.75
C LEU A 194 -10.20 7.38 13.37
N THR A 195 -9.82 8.43 12.62
CA THR A 195 -9.86 9.83 13.07
C THR A 195 -10.57 10.77 12.09
N ASP A 196 -10.87 10.28 10.88
CA ASP A 196 -11.56 11.06 9.85
C ASP A 196 -13.05 11.25 10.23
N LEU A 197 -13.45 12.49 10.39
CA LEU A 197 -14.80 12.84 10.87
C LEU A 197 -15.91 12.44 9.89
N ASP A 198 -15.69 12.61 8.59
CA ASP A 198 -16.70 12.28 7.58
C ASP A 198 -16.92 10.76 7.53
N LEU A 199 -15.83 9.98 7.61
CA LEU A 199 -15.92 8.53 7.66
C LEU A 199 -16.61 8.03 8.94
N ILE A 200 -16.32 8.65 10.09
CA ILE A 200 -16.99 8.34 11.35
C ILE A 200 -18.49 8.62 11.24
N GLU A 201 -18.87 9.77 10.70
CA GLU A 201 -20.28 10.12 10.54
C GLU A 201 -20.99 9.18 9.55
N LYS A 202 -20.34 8.80 8.47
CA LYS A 202 -20.86 7.83 7.51
C LYS A 202 -21.07 6.44 8.16
N LEU A 203 -20.15 5.98 8.99
CA LEU A 203 -20.29 4.73 9.73
C LEU A 203 -21.42 4.76 10.76
N LYS A 204 -21.68 5.93 11.39
CA LYS A 204 -22.87 6.12 12.22
C LYS A 204 -24.15 6.00 11.41
N GLN A 205 -24.23 6.64 10.23
CA GLN A 205 -25.36 6.51 9.32
C GLN A 205 -25.61 5.04 8.94
N ALA A 206 -24.56 4.29 8.63
CA ALA A 206 -24.66 2.86 8.35
C ALA A 206 -25.25 2.08 9.51
N SER A 207 -24.79 2.35 10.75
CA SER A 207 -25.34 1.71 11.94
C SER A 207 -26.81 2.08 12.20
N CYS A 208 -27.19 3.33 11.97
CA CYS A 208 -28.60 3.79 12.08
C CYS A 208 -29.51 3.16 11.02
N ALA A 209 -28.95 2.68 9.90
CA ALA A 209 -29.66 1.94 8.85
C ALA A 209 -29.65 0.41 9.09
N ASP A 210 -29.30 -0.05 10.30
CA ASP A 210 -29.20 -1.44 10.71
C ASP A 210 -28.15 -2.27 9.94
N VAL A 211 -27.19 -1.61 9.26
CA VAL A 211 -26.04 -2.28 8.63
C VAL A 211 -25.15 -2.91 9.70
N GLN A 212 -24.71 -4.14 9.46
CA GLN A 212 -23.79 -4.82 10.35
C GLN A 212 -22.37 -4.25 10.19
N VAL A 213 -21.94 -3.39 11.11
CA VAL A 213 -20.60 -2.78 11.09
C VAL A 213 -19.69 -3.48 12.11
N GLN A 214 -18.60 -4.06 11.62
CA GLN A 214 -17.56 -4.69 12.44
C GLN A 214 -16.21 -4.05 12.15
N MET A 215 -15.49 -3.65 13.19
CA MET A 215 -14.21 -2.96 13.03
C MET A 215 -13.15 -3.48 13.98
N ILE A 216 -11.93 -3.58 13.47
CA ILE A 216 -10.70 -3.75 14.23
C ILE A 216 -9.87 -2.48 14.05
N VAL A 217 -9.77 -1.68 15.11
CA VAL A 217 -8.95 -0.45 15.10
C VAL A 217 -7.79 -0.64 16.07
N ARG A 218 -6.56 -0.65 15.54
CA ARG A 218 -5.37 -0.97 16.33
C ARG A 218 -4.87 0.20 17.18
N GLY A 219 -4.97 1.41 16.68
CA GLY A 219 -4.45 2.63 17.30
C GLY A 219 -5.56 3.57 17.79
N ILE A 220 -5.48 4.84 17.40
CA ILE A 220 -6.42 5.87 17.79
C ILE A 220 -7.78 5.62 17.14
N CYS A 221 -8.83 5.60 17.96
CA CYS A 221 -10.22 5.50 17.49
C CYS A 221 -11.02 6.65 18.09
N CYS A 222 -11.48 7.57 17.24
CA CYS A 222 -12.33 8.70 17.65
C CYS A 222 -13.83 8.39 17.52
N LEU A 223 -14.19 7.16 17.14
CA LEU A 223 -15.57 6.70 17.13
C LEU A 223 -15.92 6.11 18.49
N LEU A 224 -16.97 6.64 19.12
CA LEU A 224 -17.47 6.16 20.41
C LEU A 224 -18.58 5.12 20.17
N PRO A 225 -18.41 3.87 20.61
CA PRO A 225 -19.45 2.86 20.51
C PRO A 225 -20.47 2.96 21.65
N GLY A 226 -21.64 2.35 21.44
CA GLY A 226 -22.66 2.22 22.50
C GLY A 226 -23.47 3.48 22.80
N ILE A 227 -23.42 4.49 21.93
CA ILE A 227 -24.29 5.66 22.04
C ILE A 227 -25.68 5.28 21.54
N PRO A 228 -26.75 5.42 22.35
CA PRO A 228 -28.11 5.11 21.94
C PRO A 228 -28.49 5.85 20.64
N GLY A 229 -29.02 5.12 19.63
CA GLY A 229 -29.44 5.66 18.35
C GLY A 229 -28.29 6.01 17.39
N GLN A 230 -27.03 5.62 17.69
CA GLN A 230 -25.91 5.91 16.78
C GLN A 230 -25.11 4.67 16.35
N ILE A 231 -24.53 3.93 17.26
CA ILE A 231 -23.75 2.74 16.94
C ILE A 231 -23.91 1.70 18.02
N GLY A 232 -24.22 0.47 17.61
CA GLY A 232 -24.25 -0.70 18.47
C GLY A 232 -22.86 -1.06 19.04
N ARG A 233 -22.64 -2.29 19.44
CA ARG A 233 -21.41 -2.73 20.10
C ARG A 233 -20.19 -2.64 19.16
N ALA A 234 -19.17 -1.89 19.57
CA ALA A 234 -17.82 -2.05 19.03
C ALA A 234 -16.95 -2.80 20.05
N SER A 235 -16.22 -3.81 19.62
CA SER A 235 -15.15 -4.39 20.43
C SER A 235 -13.81 -4.01 19.82
N CYS A 236 -13.02 -3.20 20.51
CA CYS A 236 -11.62 -2.98 20.21
C CYS A 236 -10.83 -4.13 20.84
N ARG A 237 -10.37 -5.09 20.04
CA ARG A 237 -9.42 -6.10 20.51
C ARG A 237 -8.33 -6.27 19.45
N GLU A 238 -7.18 -5.69 19.71
CA GLU A 238 -5.92 -6.24 19.25
C GLU A 238 -4.99 -6.32 20.46
N ARG A 239 -4.68 -7.54 20.89
CA ARG A 239 -3.50 -7.77 21.70
C ARG A 239 -2.39 -8.18 20.74
N VAL A 240 -1.37 -7.34 20.64
CA VAL A 240 -0.07 -7.73 20.13
C VAL A 240 0.64 -8.55 21.20
#